data_a873d131eeec8e17023452f4fe9eeff0
#
_entry.id   a873d131eeec8e17023452f4fe9eeff0
#
_cell.length_a   1.000
_cell.length_b   1.000
_cell.length_c   1.000
_cell.angle_alpha   90.00
_cell.angle_beta   90.00
_cell.angle_gamma   90.00
#
_symmetry.space_group_name_H-M   'P 1'
#
loop_
_entity.id
_entity.type
_entity.pdbx_description
1 polymer ?
#
loop_
_entity_poly.entity_id
_entity_poly.type
_entity_poly.pdbx_seq_one_letter_code
_entity_poly.pdbx_strand_id
1 'polypeptide(L)'
;MPKNKFQEVIFTIIMVFVMVYAMICYNIVLNTGTMANETFLLAFHELAFMGPIAFVLDFFIVGGLAKKVAFGIVDMRRDNPFHLVLAISAVSVAFMCPCMSFAATVLIKHASVSQIIPTWLQTTAMNFPMAFFWQIFYAGPFVRFVFGKLFPEKEKAAVSAE
;
A
#
# COMPACT_ATOMS: atom_id res chain seq x y z
N MET A 1 5.68 -6.40 -13.84
CA MET A 1 6.11 -6.70 -12.46
C MET A 1 7.60 -6.49 -12.32
N PRO A 2 8.13 -6.03 -11.19
CA PRO A 2 9.57 -5.84 -11.00
C PRO A 2 10.33 -7.16 -11.19
N LYS A 3 11.40 -7.11 -12.01
CA LYS A 3 12.24 -8.28 -12.34
C LYS A 3 13.49 -8.35 -11.45
N ASN A 4 13.91 -7.23 -10.88
CA ASN A 4 15.11 -7.08 -10.06
C ASN A 4 14.77 -6.47 -8.70
N LYS A 5 15.61 -6.76 -7.67
CA LYS A 5 15.45 -6.17 -6.33
C LYS A 5 15.41 -4.64 -6.34
N PHE A 6 16.19 -4.00 -7.21
CA PHE A 6 16.18 -2.55 -7.38
C PHE A 6 14.83 -2.03 -7.90
N GLN A 7 14.25 -2.70 -8.88
CA GLN A 7 12.91 -2.38 -9.40
C GLN A 7 11.82 -2.63 -8.35
N GLU A 8 12.00 -3.65 -7.53
CA GLU A 8 11.10 -3.95 -6.41
C GLU A 8 11.11 -2.83 -5.38
N VAL A 9 12.30 -2.33 -5.01
CA VAL A 9 12.44 -1.18 -4.10
C VAL A 9 11.75 0.06 -4.66
N ILE A 10 11.98 0.41 -5.93
CA ILE A 10 11.35 1.58 -6.55
C ILE A 10 9.82 1.41 -6.61
N PHE A 11 9.36 0.23 -7.00
CA PHE A 11 7.92 -0.07 -7.02
C PHE A 11 7.30 0.09 -5.64
N THR A 12 7.94 -0.45 -4.60
CA THR A 12 7.49 -0.34 -3.20
C THR A 12 7.49 1.10 -2.73
N ILE A 13 8.52 1.90 -3.05
CA ILE A 13 8.57 3.33 -2.68
C ILE A 13 7.37 4.09 -3.28
N ILE A 14 7.10 3.92 -4.56
CA ILE A 14 5.99 4.60 -5.23
C ILE A 14 4.65 4.14 -4.64
N MET A 15 4.51 2.83 -4.40
CA MET A 15 3.30 2.25 -3.82
C MET A 15 3.06 2.80 -2.41
N VAL A 16 4.07 2.76 -1.54
CA VAL A 16 4.00 3.30 -0.18
C VAL A 16 3.65 4.79 -0.20
N PHE A 17 4.32 5.57 -1.04
CA PHE A 17 4.02 6.99 -1.16
C PHE A 17 2.54 7.25 -1.48
N VAL A 18 2.02 6.61 -2.53
CA VAL A 18 0.64 6.80 -2.99
C VAL A 18 -0.38 6.31 -1.96
N MET A 19 -0.13 5.14 -1.36
CA MET A 19 -1.02 4.53 -0.38
C MET A 19 -1.03 5.29 0.94
N VAL A 20 0.15 5.51 1.50
CA VAL A 20 0.27 6.12 2.84
C VAL A 20 -0.19 7.56 2.82
N TYR A 21 0.16 8.32 1.79
CA TYR A 21 -0.29 9.70 1.64
C TYR A 21 -1.81 9.81 1.60
N ALA A 22 -2.47 8.99 0.77
CA ALA A 22 -3.93 8.99 0.69
C ALA A 22 -4.58 8.59 2.03
N MET A 23 -4.03 7.58 2.71
CA MET A 23 -4.54 7.12 4.00
C MET A 23 -4.34 8.15 5.10
N ILE A 24 -3.23 8.89 5.11
CA ILE A 24 -3.02 9.98 6.05
C ILE A 24 -4.04 11.09 5.80
N CYS A 25 -4.22 11.55 4.55
CA CYS A 25 -5.25 12.53 4.20
C CYS A 25 -6.63 12.08 4.68
N TYR A 26 -6.98 10.83 4.42
CA TYR A 26 -8.25 10.25 4.86
C TYR A 26 -8.41 10.30 6.40
N ASN A 27 -7.38 9.88 7.14
CA ASN A 27 -7.41 9.91 8.61
C ASN A 27 -7.50 11.34 9.18
N ILE A 28 -6.80 12.30 8.58
CA ILE A 28 -6.91 13.70 8.99
C ILE A 28 -8.34 14.20 8.79
N VAL A 29 -8.94 13.92 7.64
CA VAL A 29 -10.32 14.32 7.34
C VAL A 29 -11.31 13.65 8.30
N LEU A 30 -11.13 12.38 8.65
CA LEU A 30 -11.96 11.71 9.64
C LEU A 30 -11.88 12.36 11.04
N ASN A 31 -10.70 12.85 11.41
CA ASN A 31 -10.47 13.48 12.71
C ASN A 31 -10.97 14.93 12.76
N THR A 32 -10.81 15.67 11.66
CA THR A 32 -11.17 17.10 11.58
C THR A 32 -12.60 17.35 11.07
N GLY A 33 -13.18 16.35 10.41
CA GLY A 33 -14.51 16.46 9.79
C GLY A 33 -14.56 17.28 8.51
N THR A 34 -13.45 17.91 8.11
CA THR A 34 -13.37 18.80 6.94
C THR A 34 -12.10 18.55 6.14
N MET A 35 -12.20 18.74 4.82
CA MET A 35 -11.05 18.70 3.92
C MET A 35 -10.60 20.12 3.61
N ALA A 36 -9.42 20.51 4.07
CA ALA A 36 -8.85 21.84 3.87
C ALA A 36 -7.48 21.73 3.16
N ASN A 37 -6.99 22.85 2.61
CA ASN A 37 -5.65 22.86 1.99
C ASN A 37 -4.53 22.49 2.99
N GLU A 38 -4.74 22.79 4.26
CA GLU A 38 -3.81 22.42 5.35
C GLU A 38 -3.71 20.90 5.54
N THR A 39 -4.76 20.15 5.21
CA THR A 39 -4.76 18.67 5.26
C THR A 39 -3.64 18.09 4.43
N PHE A 40 -3.41 18.64 3.24
CA PHE A 40 -2.36 18.14 2.35
C PHE A 40 -0.95 18.43 2.88
N LEU A 41 -0.75 19.59 3.51
CA LEU A 41 0.55 19.95 4.12
C LEU A 41 0.83 19.09 5.36
N LEU A 42 -0.18 18.89 6.23
CA LEU A 42 -0.09 18.00 7.39
C LEU A 42 0.20 16.57 6.96
N ALA A 43 -0.47 16.10 5.89
CA ALA A 43 -0.24 14.77 5.36
C ALA A 43 1.21 14.56 4.87
N PHE A 44 1.85 15.56 4.27
CA PHE A 44 3.26 15.50 3.92
C PHE A 44 4.18 15.41 5.14
N HIS A 45 3.86 16.14 6.20
CA HIS A 45 4.64 16.10 7.44
C HIS A 45 4.53 14.70 8.10
N GLU A 46 3.31 14.18 8.21
CA GLU A 46 3.09 12.83 8.76
C GLU A 46 3.70 11.73 7.86
N LEU A 47 3.68 11.91 6.55
CA LEU A 47 4.29 10.98 5.59
C LEU A 47 5.80 10.84 5.82
N ALA A 48 6.49 11.90 6.24
CA ALA A 48 7.91 11.84 6.55
C ALA A 48 8.24 10.86 7.68
N PHE A 49 7.31 10.66 8.62
CA PHE A 49 7.44 9.68 9.70
C PHE A 49 6.86 8.32 9.34
N MET A 50 5.64 8.30 8.81
CA MET A 50 4.93 7.06 8.52
C MET A 50 5.42 6.36 7.26
N GLY A 51 5.97 7.11 6.30
CA GLY A 51 6.52 6.57 5.05
C GLY A 51 7.64 5.58 5.26
N PRO A 52 8.71 5.89 5.98
CA PRO A 52 9.79 4.95 6.28
C PRO A 52 9.30 3.70 7.03
N ILE A 53 8.38 3.86 7.98
CA ILE A 53 7.80 2.73 8.72
C ILE A 53 7.01 1.84 7.77
N ALA A 54 6.16 2.43 6.93
CA ALA A 54 5.39 1.72 5.95
C ALA A 54 6.29 1.00 4.93
N PHE A 55 7.36 1.65 4.47
CA PHE A 55 8.32 1.04 3.56
C PHE A 55 9.00 -0.18 4.15
N VAL A 56 9.47 -0.07 5.40
CA VAL A 56 10.12 -1.20 6.09
C VAL A 56 9.13 -2.35 6.28
N LEU A 57 7.91 -2.07 6.72
CA LEU A 57 6.87 -3.08 6.89
C LEU A 57 6.50 -3.75 5.56
N ASP A 58 6.29 -2.96 4.51
CA ASP A 58 5.88 -3.49 3.21
C ASP A 58 7.01 -4.30 2.56
N PHE A 59 8.22 -3.78 2.56
CA PHE A 59 9.36 -4.42 1.89
C PHE A 59 9.80 -5.71 2.59
N PHE A 60 9.93 -5.71 3.92
CA PHE A 60 10.48 -6.84 4.66
C PHE A 60 9.44 -7.88 5.09
N ILE A 61 8.23 -7.46 5.42
CA ILE A 61 7.21 -8.32 6.02
C ILE A 61 6.08 -8.57 5.04
N VAL A 62 5.36 -7.52 4.65
CA VAL A 62 4.10 -7.64 3.93
C VAL A 62 4.30 -8.12 2.50
N GLY A 63 5.26 -7.55 1.76
CA GLY A 63 5.50 -7.89 0.36
C GLY A 63 5.88 -9.36 0.15
N GLY A 64 6.72 -9.92 1.04
CA GLY A 64 7.07 -11.35 1.01
C GLY A 64 5.90 -12.24 1.39
N LEU A 65 5.18 -11.89 2.44
CA LEU A 65 4.05 -12.64 2.97
C LEU A 65 2.86 -12.61 2.02
N ALA A 66 2.55 -11.43 1.48
CA ALA A 66 1.45 -11.27 0.52
C ALA A 66 1.66 -12.09 -0.75
N LYS A 67 2.88 -12.11 -1.27
CA LYS A 67 3.23 -12.97 -2.42
C LYS A 67 3.05 -14.44 -2.09
N LYS A 68 3.58 -14.92 -0.95
CA LYS A 68 3.44 -16.33 -0.54
C LYS A 68 1.98 -16.75 -0.40
N VAL A 69 1.17 -15.93 0.26
CA VAL A 69 -0.25 -16.22 0.47
C VAL A 69 -1.02 -16.15 -0.85
N ALA A 70 -0.77 -15.15 -1.68
CA ALA A 70 -1.43 -15.01 -2.98
C ALA A 70 -1.11 -16.16 -3.93
N PHE A 71 0.15 -16.62 -3.98
CA PHE A 71 0.53 -17.81 -4.77
C PHE A 71 -0.06 -19.11 -4.22
N GLY A 72 -0.43 -19.15 -2.95
CA GLY A 72 -1.14 -20.29 -2.36
C GLY A 72 -2.64 -20.32 -2.68
N ILE A 73 -3.22 -19.15 -3.00
CA ILE A 73 -4.66 -19.01 -3.28
C ILE A 73 -4.95 -19.06 -4.79
N VAL A 74 -4.05 -18.50 -5.61
CA VAL A 74 -4.22 -18.34 -7.05
C VAL A 74 -3.34 -19.34 -7.80
N ASP A 75 -3.96 -20.20 -8.60
CA ASP A 75 -3.24 -21.17 -9.43
C ASP A 75 -2.80 -20.51 -10.75
N MET A 76 -1.48 -20.24 -10.87
CA MET A 76 -0.89 -19.53 -12.02
C MET A 76 -1.12 -20.23 -13.38
N ARG A 77 -1.53 -21.49 -13.37
CA ARG A 77 -1.80 -22.26 -14.61
C ARG A 77 -3.23 -22.15 -15.10
N ARG A 78 -4.16 -21.75 -14.22
CA ARG A 78 -5.60 -21.71 -14.49
C ARG A 78 -6.17 -20.30 -14.47
N ASP A 79 -5.59 -19.41 -13.66
CA ASP A 79 -6.15 -18.09 -13.40
C ASP A 79 -5.47 -16.99 -14.22
N ASN A 80 -6.25 -15.99 -14.59
CA ASN A 80 -5.73 -14.81 -15.26
C ASN A 80 -4.70 -14.07 -14.37
N PRO A 81 -3.63 -13.51 -14.93
CA PRO A 81 -2.63 -12.74 -14.16
C PRO A 81 -3.24 -11.56 -13.39
N PHE A 82 -4.43 -11.11 -13.78
CA PHE A 82 -5.18 -10.08 -13.07
C PHE A 82 -5.65 -10.57 -11.69
N HIS A 83 -6.13 -11.82 -11.57
CA HIS A 83 -6.55 -12.39 -10.30
C HIS A 83 -5.39 -12.51 -9.31
N LEU A 84 -4.21 -12.89 -9.78
CA LEU A 84 -3.00 -12.91 -8.94
C LEU A 84 -2.67 -11.53 -8.39
N VAL A 85 -2.73 -10.52 -9.25
CA VAL A 85 -2.47 -9.13 -8.85
C VAL A 85 -3.49 -8.63 -7.84
N LEU A 86 -4.76 -8.97 -8.05
CA LEU A 86 -5.85 -8.62 -7.13
C LEU A 86 -5.66 -9.31 -5.77
N ALA A 87 -5.30 -10.59 -5.79
CA ALA A 87 -5.03 -11.36 -4.57
C ALA A 87 -3.83 -10.80 -3.79
N ILE A 88 -2.71 -10.48 -4.47
CA ILE A 88 -1.55 -9.84 -3.83
C ILE A 88 -1.96 -8.51 -3.20
N SER A 89 -2.72 -7.69 -3.92
CA SER A 89 -3.19 -6.39 -3.41
C SER A 89 -4.10 -6.54 -2.19
N ALA A 90 -5.06 -7.48 -2.25
CA ALA A 90 -5.98 -7.74 -1.14
C ALA A 90 -5.25 -8.23 0.12
N VAL A 91 -4.33 -9.17 -0.04
CA VAL A 91 -3.53 -9.70 1.07
C VAL A 91 -2.59 -8.64 1.63
N SER A 92 -1.96 -7.83 0.76
CA SER A 92 -1.10 -6.72 1.20
C SER A 92 -1.89 -5.74 2.08
N VAL A 93 -3.09 -5.32 1.66
CA VAL A 93 -3.94 -4.42 2.47
C VAL A 93 -4.36 -5.09 3.78
N ALA A 94 -4.71 -6.38 3.74
CA ALA A 94 -5.13 -7.12 4.93
C ALA A 94 -4.05 -7.17 6.03
N PHE A 95 -2.78 -7.21 5.65
CA PHE A 95 -1.66 -7.16 6.61
C PHE A 95 -1.20 -5.74 6.91
N MET A 96 -1.10 -4.90 5.89
CA MET A 96 -0.57 -3.54 6.02
C MET A 96 -1.50 -2.64 6.83
N CYS A 97 -2.82 -2.74 6.62
CA CYS A 97 -3.80 -1.88 7.27
C CYS A 97 -3.80 -2.02 8.81
N PRO A 98 -3.85 -3.22 9.41
CA PRO A 98 -3.73 -3.37 10.85
C PRO A 98 -2.39 -2.86 11.40
N CYS A 99 -1.28 -3.16 10.72
CA CYS A 99 0.05 -2.74 11.16
C CYS A 99 0.20 -1.21 11.15
N MET A 100 -0.23 -0.57 10.08
CA MET A 100 -0.16 0.89 9.96
C MET A 100 -1.16 1.59 10.89
N SER A 101 -2.35 1.01 11.09
CA SER A 101 -3.33 1.52 12.06
C SER A 101 -2.80 1.42 13.49
N PHE A 102 -2.04 0.37 13.81
CA PHE A 102 -1.37 0.25 15.10
C PHE A 102 -0.29 1.32 15.27
N ALA A 103 0.58 1.48 14.27
CA ALA A 103 1.61 2.52 14.29
C ALA A 103 0.99 3.92 14.44
N ALA A 104 -0.08 4.22 13.70
CA ALA A 104 -0.78 5.50 13.82
C ALA A 104 -1.42 5.70 15.20
N THR A 105 -1.97 4.65 15.81
CA THR A 105 -2.58 4.72 17.14
C THR A 105 -1.54 5.05 18.21
N VAL A 106 -0.34 4.48 18.10
CA VAL A 106 0.73 4.69 19.08
C VAL A 106 1.47 6.01 18.85
N LEU A 107 1.85 6.28 17.59
CA LEU A 107 2.76 7.38 17.25
C LEU A 107 2.05 8.72 17.01
N ILE A 108 0.85 8.70 16.45
CA ILE A 108 0.13 9.92 16.06
C ILE A 108 -0.97 10.24 17.08
N LYS A 109 -1.80 9.25 17.40
CA LYS A 109 -2.94 9.48 18.31
C LYS A 109 -2.53 9.50 19.79
N HIS A 110 -1.32 9.05 20.14
CA HIS A 110 -0.82 8.97 21.51
C HIS A 110 -1.85 8.36 22.49
N ALA A 111 -2.54 7.31 22.06
CA ALA A 111 -3.60 6.67 22.82
C ALA A 111 -3.05 6.15 24.15
N SER A 112 -3.79 6.40 25.25
CA SER A 112 -3.44 5.83 26.55
C SER A 112 -3.42 4.29 26.47
N VAL A 113 -2.59 3.64 27.27
CA VAL A 113 -2.41 2.18 27.27
C VAL A 113 -3.74 1.43 27.34
N SER A 114 -4.71 1.94 28.10
CA SER A 114 -6.06 1.38 28.24
C SER A 114 -6.93 1.56 26.98
N GLN A 115 -6.62 2.51 26.11
CA GLN A 115 -7.38 2.86 24.92
C GLN A 115 -6.72 2.40 23.60
N ILE A 116 -5.51 1.84 23.66
CA ILE A 116 -4.77 1.41 22.47
C ILE A 116 -5.57 0.39 21.67
N ILE A 117 -6.07 -0.67 22.31
CA ILE A 117 -6.77 -1.76 21.61
C ILE A 117 -8.08 -1.29 20.98
N PRO A 118 -9.00 -0.61 21.68
CA PRO A 118 -10.22 -0.10 21.07
C PRO A 118 -9.96 0.88 19.93
N THR A 119 -9.03 1.82 20.12
CA THR A 119 -8.67 2.82 19.10
C THR A 119 -8.03 2.17 17.88
N TRP A 120 -7.16 1.19 18.07
CA TRP A 120 -6.55 0.42 16.98
C TRP A 120 -7.58 -0.35 16.17
N LEU A 121 -8.49 -1.10 16.84
CA LEU A 121 -9.55 -1.85 16.17
C LEU A 121 -10.48 -0.93 15.38
N GLN A 122 -10.91 0.17 15.98
CA GLN A 122 -11.75 1.17 15.32
C GLN A 122 -11.04 1.78 14.11
N THR A 123 -9.78 2.18 14.27
CA THR A 123 -8.99 2.77 13.18
C THR A 123 -8.80 1.76 12.05
N THR A 124 -8.50 0.50 12.37
CA THR A 124 -8.37 -0.56 11.38
C THR A 124 -9.66 -0.80 10.62
N ALA A 125 -10.80 -0.90 11.34
CA ALA A 125 -12.10 -1.13 10.72
C ALA A 125 -12.54 0.01 9.78
N MET A 126 -12.21 1.26 10.14
CA MET A 126 -12.51 2.43 9.32
C MET A 126 -11.58 2.54 8.11
N ASN A 127 -10.30 2.24 8.29
CA ASN A 127 -9.29 2.37 7.26
C ASN A 127 -9.32 1.23 6.24
N PHE A 128 -9.71 0.03 6.65
CA PHE A 128 -9.63 -1.17 5.80
C PHE A 128 -10.43 -1.06 4.50
N PRO A 129 -11.73 -0.67 4.51
CA PRO A 129 -12.49 -0.52 3.27
C PRO A 129 -11.87 0.52 2.34
N MET A 130 -11.48 1.68 2.88
CA MET A 130 -10.87 2.76 2.10
C MET A 130 -9.54 2.34 1.50
N ALA A 131 -8.65 1.72 2.30
CA ALA A 131 -7.37 1.21 1.83
C ALA A 131 -7.54 0.17 0.72
N PHE A 132 -8.51 -0.73 0.88
CA PHE A 132 -8.82 -1.78 -0.08
C PHE A 132 -9.29 -1.21 -1.43
N PHE A 133 -10.28 -0.33 -1.41
CA PHE A 133 -10.75 0.33 -2.62
C PHE A 133 -9.67 1.18 -3.28
N TRP A 134 -8.95 1.97 -2.49
CA TRP A 134 -7.86 2.81 -2.99
C TRP A 134 -6.76 1.98 -3.66
N GLN A 135 -6.37 0.88 -3.04
CA GLN A 135 -5.36 -0.03 -3.58
C GLN A 135 -5.77 -0.63 -4.92
N ILE A 136 -7.01 -1.10 -5.03
CA ILE A 136 -7.47 -1.81 -6.23
C ILE A 136 -7.73 -0.85 -7.38
N PHE A 137 -8.43 0.24 -7.14
CA PHE A 137 -8.94 1.11 -8.19
C PHE A 137 -7.99 2.24 -8.58
N TYR A 138 -7.19 2.75 -7.64
CA TYR A 138 -6.34 3.91 -7.86
C TYR A 138 -4.85 3.58 -7.74
N ALA A 139 -4.39 3.19 -6.57
CA ALA A 139 -2.97 3.01 -6.31
C ALA A 139 -2.35 1.90 -7.17
N GLY A 140 -2.99 0.74 -7.25
CA GLY A 140 -2.49 -0.39 -8.03
C GLY A 140 -2.32 -0.07 -9.52
N PRO A 141 -3.36 0.38 -10.24
CA PRO A 141 -3.25 0.77 -11.65
C PRO A 141 -2.29 1.92 -11.87
N PHE A 142 -2.35 2.96 -11.01
CA PHE A 142 -1.49 4.14 -11.12
C PHE A 142 0.00 3.79 -10.99
N VAL A 143 0.35 3.04 -9.94
CA VAL A 143 1.75 2.66 -9.69
C VAL A 143 2.29 1.78 -10.81
N ARG A 144 1.49 0.86 -11.34
CA ARG A 144 1.89 0.03 -12.49
C ARG A 144 2.08 0.86 -13.75
N PHE A 145 1.24 1.85 -13.98
CA PHE A 145 1.36 2.77 -15.12
C PHE A 145 2.65 3.58 -15.01
N VAL A 146 2.92 4.18 -13.85
CA VAL A 146 4.14 4.95 -13.59
C VAL A 146 5.38 4.05 -13.71
N PHE A 147 5.33 2.87 -13.10
CA PHE A 147 6.43 1.90 -13.16
C PHE A 147 6.71 1.42 -14.60
N GLY A 148 5.67 1.17 -15.38
CA GLY A 148 5.81 0.81 -16.79
C GLY A 148 6.42 1.91 -17.66
N LYS A 149 6.18 3.18 -17.32
CA LYS A 149 6.85 4.32 -17.96
C LYS A 149 8.32 4.49 -17.55
N LEU A 150 8.62 4.23 -16.26
CA LEU A 150 9.98 4.32 -15.74
C LEU A 150 10.88 3.18 -16.24
N PHE A 151 10.29 2.00 -16.41
CA PHE A 151 10.98 0.79 -16.86
C PHE A 151 10.26 0.19 -18.07
N PRO A 152 10.32 0.83 -19.27
CA PRO A 152 9.71 0.28 -20.47
C PRO A 152 10.33 -1.09 -20.76
N GLU A 153 9.51 -2.12 -20.87
CA GLU A 153 9.98 -3.46 -21.24
C GLU A 153 10.54 -3.42 -22.68
N LYS A 154 11.84 -3.63 -22.81
CA LYS A 154 12.49 -3.90 -24.09
C LYS A 154 12.15 -5.33 -24.57
N GLU A 155 10.88 -5.64 -24.72
CA GLU A 155 10.42 -6.98 -25.08
C GLU A 155 9.77 -7.04 -26.47
N LYS A 156 10.01 -6.06 -27.34
CA LYS A 156 9.55 -6.11 -28.74
C LYS A 156 10.65 -6.22 -29.79
N ALA A 157 11.90 -6.43 -29.38
CA ALA A 157 13.01 -6.51 -30.34
C ALA A 157 13.54 -7.93 -30.60
N ALA A 158 13.00 -8.96 -29.96
CA ALA A 158 13.49 -10.34 -30.12
C ALA A 158 12.54 -11.28 -30.87
N VAL A 159 11.33 -10.84 -31.23
CA VAL A 159 10.35 -11.68 -31.96
C VAL A 159 10.22 -11.29 -33.44
N SER A 160 10.93 -10.26 -33.90
CA SER A 160 10.93 -9.87 -35.32
C SER A 160 12.24 -10.22 -36.05
N ALA A 161 13.04 -11.15 -35.52
CA ALA A 161 14.30 -11.62 -36.13
C ALA A 161 14.39 -13.15 -36.22
N GLU A 162 13.24 -13.84 -36.34
CA GLU A 162 13.16 -15.22 -36.86
C GLU A 162 12.07 -15.34 -37.89
#